data_ee1765652539eb3850c6ac224cf79576
#
_entry.id   ee1765652539eb3850c6ac224cf79576
#
_cell.length_a   1.000
_cell.length_b   1.000
_cell.length_c   1.000
_cell.angle_alpha   90.00
_cell.angle_beta   90.00
_cell.angle_gamma   90.00
#
_symmetry.space_group_name_H-M   'P 1'
#
loop_
_entity.id
_entity.type
_entity.pdbx_description
1 polymer ?
#
loop_
_entity_poly.entity_id
_entity_poly.type
_entity_poly.pdbx_seq_one_letter_code
_entity_poly.pdbx_strand_id
1 'polypeptide(L)'
;YGEGTYAAAFVAALESAAFVVSDLKKLIEIGLAKIPEDCRTAKTVKFVVKNYEKGVDPVETRNTVLKMNADIGDGWFQAPSNIGYVVIGLLYGEGDLKKSMLTALNCGDDTDCTAGTVGAIFGLMHGTAGIPIDWREYIGDDIVTGTINTCLSFPRIKTCTELTEKVASLAPSVLRFNRMNAVTVAFGDQSEYSEAEVDKFLLPYGKSEETDLMRASLFSATENTLQKKVGCVTAIVRCKEGFEISAKQEKTLEIKILNNVKAYGNLPHTVRIKLWLPDGFTAEGAEFDIFAPHWTPFTLDCVSETKAIKLTAGENLRAVNEVLVEVSVVSGYAREFIPVIFIAK
;
A
#
# COMPACT_ATOMS: atom_id res chain seq x y z
N TYR A 1 1.53 -7.82 -4.92
CA TYR A 1 2.53 -8.24 -3.92
C TYR A 1 3.91 -8.16 -4.53
N GLY A 2 4.90 -7.66 -3.81
CA GLY A 2 6.29 -7.58 -4.22
C GLY A 2 7.05 -6.51 -3.47
N GLU A 3 8.35 -6.43 -3.68
CA GLU A 3 9.25 -5.54 -2.94
C GLU A 3 8.85 -4.06 -3.06
N GLY A 4 8.33 -3.61 -4.21
CA GLY A 4 7.82 -2.25 -4.35
C GLY A 4 6.64 -1.94 -3.43
N THR A 5 5.72 -2.90 -3.22
CA THR A 5 4.61 -2.75 -2.26
C THR A 5 5.13 -2.67 -0.82
N TYR A 6 6.10 -3.51 -0.46
CA TYR A 6 6.70 -3.48 0.88
C TYR A 6 7.49 -2.19 1.12
N ALA A 7 8.24 -1.73 0.12
CA ALA A 7 8.93 -0.45 0.16
C ALA A 7 7.96 0.72 0.39
N ALA A 8 6.85 0.75 -0.36
CA ALA A 8 5.81 1.77 -0.19
C ALA A 8 5.16 1.71 1.20
N ALA A 9 4.85 0.51 1.72
CA ALA A 9 4.31 0.34 3.06
C ALA A 9 5.29 0.78 4.15
N PHE A 10 6.57 0.48 3.98
CA PHE A 10 7.64 0.93 4.88
C PHE A 10 7.71 2.46 4.93
N VAL A 11 7.82 3.12 3.77
CA VAL A 11 7.89 4.59 3.69
C VAL A 11 6.63 5.25 4.24
N ALA A 12 5.45 4.79 3.84
CA ALA A 12 4.18 5.34 4.32
C ALA A 12 4.04 5.22 5.85
N ALA A 13 4.55 4.15 6.45
CA ALA A 13 4.56 3.98 7.90
C ALA A 13 5.52 4.96 8.59
N LEU A 14 6.73 5.17 8.03
CA LEU A 14 7.66 6.18 8.53
C LEU A 14 7.05 7.57 8.46
N GLU A 15 6.53 7.96 7.29
CA GLU A 15 5.96 9.29 7.07
C GLU A 15 4.73 9.52 7.97
N SER A 16 3.85 8.53 8.11
CA SER A 16 2.71 8.62 9.02
C SER A 16 3.13 8.81 10.48
N ALA A 17 4.14 8.07 10.93
CA ALA A 17 4.67 8.19 12.29
C ALA A 17 5.47 9.48 12.51
N ALA A 18 6.11 10.02 11.47
CA ALA A 18 6.92 11.24 11.55
C ALA A 18 6.15 12.50 11.97
N PHE A 19 4.82 12.50 11.87
CA PHE A 19 3.99 13.56 12.45
C PHE A 19 4.07 13.64 13.97
N VAL A 20 4.46 12.57 14.64
CA VAL A 20 4.38 12.44 16.11
C VAL A 20 5.62 11.82 16.75
N VAL A 21 6.54 11.29 15.95
CA VAL A 21 7.79 10.66 16.39
C VAL A 21 8.95 11.35 15.70
N SER A 22 9.91 11.85 16.47
CA SER A 22 11.13 12.51 15.96
C SER A 22 12.39 11.63 16.05
N ASP A 23 12.34 10.48 16.69
CA ASP A 23 13.45 9.52 16.74
C ASP A 23 13.50 8.69 15.44
N LEU A 24 14.54 8.92 14.64
CA LEU A 24 14.74 8.25 13.35
C LEU A 24 14.86 6.73 13.48
N LYS A 25 15.48 6.22 14.55
CA LYS A 25 15.60 4.77 14.77
C LYS A 25 14.21 4.17 15.05
N LYS A 26 13.43 4.85 15.88
CA LYS A 26 12.05 4.44 16.19
C LYS A 26 11.16 4.46 14.94
N LEU A 27 11.30 5.46 14.09
CA LEU A 27 10.60 5.51 12.79
C LEU A 27 10.95 4.31 11.92
N ILE A 28 12.24 3.95 11.82
CA ILE A 28 12.69 2.78 11.06
C ILE A 28 12.10 1.47 11.64
N GLU A 29 12.08 1.32 12.96
CA GLU A 29 11.45 0.18 13.64
C GLU A 29 9.95 0.08 13.31
N ILE A 30 9.23 1.20 13.35
CA ILE A 30 7.80 1.27 12.98
C ILE A 30 7.60 0.83 11.53
N GLY A 31 8.42 1.32 10.60
CA GLY A 31 8.37 0.89 9.20
C GLY A 31 8.61 -0.59 9.01
N LEU A 32 9.63 -1.13 9.69
CA LEU A 32 9.93 -2.58 9.66
C LEU A 32 8.79 -3.42 10.22
N ALA A 33 8.06 -2.94 11.23
CA ALA A 33 6.92 -3.64 11.79
C ALA A 33 5.72 -3.75 10.82
N LYS A 34 5.68 -2.94 9.75
CA LYS A 34 4.58 -2.90 8.79
C LYS A 34 4.83 -3.72 7.51
N ILE A 35 5.96 -4.37 7.42
CA ILE A 35 6.34 -5.21 6.27
C ILE A 35 6.77 -6.61 6.74
N PRO A 36 6.71 -7.63 5.84
CA PRO A 36 7.17 -8.98 6.18
C PRO A 36 8.63 -8.96 6.61
N GLU A 37 8.93 -9.67 7.67
CA GLU A 37 10.28 -9.71 8.25
C GLU A 37 11.34 -10.30 7.30
N ASP A 38 10.92 -11.22 6.46
CA ASP A 38 11.76 -11.98 5.52
C ASP A 38 11.82 -11.38 4.12
N CYS A 39 11.08 -10.29 3.84
CA CYS A 39 11.16 -9.60 2.56
C CYS A 39 12.55 -8.95 2.36
N ARG A 40 12.90 -8.71 1.11
CA ARG A 40 14.22 -8.17 0.74
C ARG A 40 14.42 -6.76 1.28
N THR A 41 13.39 -5.92 1.21
CA THR A 41 13.41 -4.56 1.79
C THR A 41 13.72 -4.60 3.28
N ALA A 42 13.05 -5.46 4.07
CA ALA A 42 13.34 -5.59 5.50
C ALA A 42 14.77 -6.06 5.78
N LYS A 43 15.27 -7.04 5.03
CA LYS A 43 16.66 -7.53 5.14
C LYS A 43 17.67 -6.42 4.84
N THR A 44 17.43 -5.62 3.80
CA THR A 44 18.29 -4.50 3.42
C THR A 44 18.31 -3.42 4.51
N VAL A 45 17.13 -3.02 5.02
CA VAL A 45 17.03 -2.01 6.09
C VAL A 45 17.73 -2.51 7.37
N LYS A 46 17.46 -3.73 7.82
CA LYS A 46 18.11 -4.33 9.00
C LYS A 46 19.64 -4.39 8.84
N PHE A 47 20.12 -4.67 7.62
CA PHE A 47 21.54 -4.66 7.32
C PHE A 47 22.16 -3.26 7.49
N VAL A 48 21.49 -2.22 6.97
CA VAL A 48 21.96 -0.83 7.12
C VAL A 48 22.00 -0.42 8.59
N VAL A 49 20.93 -0.66 9.35
CA VAL A 49 20.86 -0.37 10.79
C VAL A 49 22.00 -1.04 11.53
N LYS A 50 22.24 -2.33 11.29
CA LYS A 50 23.33 -3.09 11.92
C LYS A 50 24.72 -2.53 11.60
N ASN A 51 24.94 -2.07 10.36
CA ASN A 51 26.22 -1.47 9.96
C ASN A 51 26.42 -0.11 10.62
N TYR A 52 25.39 0.72 10.67
CA TYR A 52 25.42 1.99 11.38
C TYR A 52 25.78 1.80 12.87
N GLU A 53 25.15 0.84 13.54
CA GLU A 53 25.43 0.53 14.95
C GLU A 53 26.88 0.04 15.19
N LYS A 54 27.47 -0.59 14.18
CA LYS A 54 28.87 -1.03 14.22
C LYS A 54 29.89 0.06 13.84
N GLY A 55 29.43 1.24 13.45
CA GLY A 55 30.28 2.33 12.97
C GLY A 55 30.92 2.04 11.61
N VAL A 56 30.31 1.18 10.78
CA VAL A 56 30.80 0.92 9.42
C VAL A 56 30.58 2.17 8.57
N ASP A 57 31.55 2.47 7.71
CA ASP A 57 31.47 3.62 6.80
C ASP A 57 30.23 3.58 5.88
N PRO A 58 29.56 4.72 5.65
CA PRO A 58 28.35 4.78 4.82
C PRO A 58 28.60 4.34 3.37
N VAL A 59 29.76 4.60 2.78
CA VAL A 59 30.10 4.19 1.42
C VAL A 59 30.27 2.67 1.34
N GLU A 60 30.93 2.07 2.35
CA GLU A 60 31.05 0.62 2.45
C GLU A 60 29.68 -0.04 2.62
N THR A 61 28.84 0.52 3.49
CA THR A 61 27.45 0.07 3.70
C THR A 61 26.65 0.14 2.40
N ARG A 62 26.71 1.26 1.68
CA ARG A 62 26.08 1.46 0.38
C ARG A 62 26.53 0.42 -0.64
N ASN A 63 27.82 0.19 -0.77
CA ASN A 63 28.37 -0.75 -1.73
C ASN A 63 27.91 -2.20 -1.45
N THR A 64 27.71 -2.54 -0.19
CA THR A 64 27.18 -3.85 0.20
C THR A 64 25.69 -3.95 -0.08
N VAL A 65 24.90 -2.91 0.17
CA VAL A 65 23.47 -2.84 -0.20
C VAL A 65 23.28 -3.06 -1.70
N LEU A 66 24.11 -2.41 -2.53
CA LEU A 66 24.09 -2.63 -3.98
C LEU A 66 24.34 -4.10 -4.34
N LYS A 67 25.37 -4.72 -3.76
CA LYS A 67 25.70 -6.13 -4.02
C LYS A 67 24.59 -7.08 -3.58
N MET A 68 23.95 -6.81 -2.44
CA MET A 68 22.84 -7.63 -1.91
C MET A 68 21.62 -7.68 -2.86
N ASN A 69 21.46 -6.65 -3.69
CA ASN A 69 20.28 -6.50 -4.54
C ASN A 69 20.63 -6.53 -6.05
N ALA A 70 21.87 -6.82 -6.42
CA ALA A 70 22.34 -6.79 -7.82
C ALA A 70 21.73 -7.88 -8.72
N ASP A 71 21.07 -8.88 -8.14
CA ASP A 71 20.40 -9.97 -8.86
C ASP A 71 19.00 -9.61 -9.35
N ILE A 72 18.50 -8.40 -9.05
CA ILE A 72 17.20 -7.92 -9.49
C ILE A 72 17.39 -6.78 -10.51
N GLY A 73 16.75 -6.89 -11.68
CA GLY A 73 16.62 -5.84 -12.68
C GLY A 73 17.92 -5.13 -13.06
N ASP A 74 18.99 -5.86 -13.24
CA ASP A 74 20.34 -5.34 -13.53
C ASP A 74 20.89 -4.36 -12.47
N GLY A 75 20.29 -4.34 -11.28
CA GLY A 75 20.69 -3.50 -10.16
C GLY A 75 20.22 -2.04 -10.22
N TRP A 76 19.47 -1.65 -11.25
CA TRP A 76 18.98 -0.28 -11.42
C TRP A 76 17.55 -0.09 -10.91
N PHE A 77 17.28 1.05 -10.27
CA PHE A 77 15.96 1.49 -9.79
C PHE A 77 15.23 0.45 -8.93
N GLN A 78 15.98 -0.33 -8.16
CA GLN A 78 15.40 -1.38 -7.33
C GLN A 78 14.94 -0.82 -5.97
N ALA A 79 13.67 -1.05 -5.63
CA ALA A 79 13.07 -0.53 -4.40
C ALA A 79 13.85 -0.94 -3.13
N PRO A 80 14.31 -2.20 -2.93
CA PRO A 80 15.08 -2.56 -1.74
C PRO A 80 16.39 -1.78 -1.59
N SER A 81 17.10 -1.53 -2.71
CA SER A 81 18.36 -0.75 -2.70
C SER A 81 18.09 0.70 -2.34
N ASN A 82 17.14 1.33 -3.02
CA ASN A 82 16.82 2.75 -2.81
C ASN A 82 16.26 3.02 -1.41
N ILE A 83 15.46 2.12 -0.85
CA ILE A 83 15.06 2.20 0.57
C ILE A 83 16.26 2.04 1.50
N GLY A 84 17.20 1.16 1.18
CA GLY A 84 18.48 1.08 1.88
C GLY A 84 19.24 2.42 1.88
N TYR A 85 19.27 3.12 0.74
CA TYR A 85 19.91 4.43 0.60
C TYR A 85 19.19 5.54 1.37
N VAL A 86 17.85 5.53 1.39
CA VAL A 86 17.06 6.39 2.28
C VAL A 86 17.48 6.19 3.74
N VAL A 87 17.54 4.93 4.20
CA VAL A 87 17.92 4.61 5.60
C VAL A 87 19.38 4.99 5.89
N ILE A 88 20.29 4.84 4.92
CA ILE A 88 21.67 5.37 5.05
C ILE A 88 21.61 6.88 5.25
N GLY A 89 20.86 7.61 4.43
CA GLY A 89 20.69 9.07 4.59
C GLY A 89 20.17 9.46 5.96
N LEU A 90 19.12 8.81 6.43
CA LEU A 90 18.50 9.10 7.74
C LEU A 90 19.46 8.87 8.90
N LEU A 91 20.18 7.74 8.92
CA LEU A 91 21.04 7.37 10.05
C LEU A 91 22.38 8.10 10.06
N TYR A 92 23.06 8.16 8.91
CA TYR A 92 24.40 8.77 8.82
C TYR A 92 24.35 10.30 8.67
N GLY A 93 23.16 10.86 8.45
CA GLY A 93 22.93 12.30 8.45
C GLY A 93 22.89 12.95 9.83
N GLU A 94 22.87 12.14 10.93
CA GLU A 94 22.95 12.60 12.32
C GLU A 94 21.87 13.63 12.72
N GLY A 95 20.68 13.51 12.13
CA GLY A 95 19.56 14.41 12.42
C GLY A 95 19.61 15.75 11.68
N ASP A 96 20.62 16.01 10.85
CA ASP A 96 20.69 17.20 10.00
C ASP A 96 20.07 16.94 8.63
N LEU A 97 19.10 17.76 8.22
CA LEU A 97 18.38 17.60 6.95
C LEU A 97 19.32 17.62 5.75
N LYS A 98 20.23 18.61 5.66
CA LYS A 98 21.15 18.73 4.52
C LYS A 98 22.07 17.54 4.42
N LYS A 99 22.69 17.18 5.56
CA LYS A 99 23.59 16.04 5.64
C LYS A 99 22.87 14.74 5.28
N SER A 100 21.66 14.55 5.77
CA SER A 100 20.84 13.36 5.48
C SER A 100 20.49 13.26 4.00
N MET A 101 19.98 14.33 3.40
CA MET A 101 19.66 14.36 1.98
C MET A 101 20.88 14.15 1.11
N LEU A 102 21.99 14.83 1.39
CA LEU A 102 23.23 14.69 0.63
C LEU A 102 23.84 13.28 0.78
N THR A 103 23.72 12.67 1.96
CA THR A 103 24.19 11.29 2.18
C THR A 103 23.38 10.30 1.37
N ALA A 104 22.03 10.43 1.34
CA ALA A 104 21.17 9.60 0.51
C ALA A 104 21.48 9.80 -0.99
N LEU A 105 21.58 11.05 -1.43
CA LEU A 105 21.88 11.42 -2.80
C LEU A 105 23.24 10.86 -3.27
N ASN A 106 24.26 10.91 -2.44
CA ASN A 106 25.58 10.35 -2.74
C ASN A 106 25.61 8.81 -2.81
N CYS A 107 24.56 8.13 -2.40
CA CYS A 107 24.41 6.71 -2.66
C CYS A 107 24.22 6.41 -4.15
N GLY A 108 23.77 7.37 -4.95
CA GLY A 108 23.50 7.20 -6.39
C GLY A 108 22.18 6.50 -6.65
N ASP A 109 22.04 5.94 -7.85
CA ASP A 109 20.86 5.29 -8.40
C ASP A 109 19.67 6.29 -8.54
N ASP A 110 18.55 6.09 -7.90
CA ASP A 110 17.35 6.94 -7.97
C ASP A 110 17.46 8.11 -6.96
N THR A 111 18.34 9.04 -7.25
CA THR A 111 18.78 10.07 -6.31
C THR A 111 17.71 11.09 -5.92
N ASP A 112 16.84 11.46 -6.84
CA ASP A 112 15.72 12.36 -6.58
C ASP A 112 14.67 11.72 -5.69
N CYS A 113 14.33 10.45 -5.92
CA CYS A 113 13.42 9.69 -5.07
C CYS A 113 13.98 9.50 -3.65
N THR A 114 15.27 9.12 -3.52
CA THR A 114 15.87 8.90 -2.20
C THR A 114 16.01 10.18 -1.40
N ALA A 115 16.52 11.25 -2.00
CA ALA A 115 16.62 12.55 -1.36
C ALA A 115 15.22 13.15 -1.06
N GLY A 116 14.27 13.01 -1.98
CA GLY A 116 12.88 13.46 -1.78
C GLY A 116 12.22 12.77 -0.60
N THR A 117 12.38 11.45 -0.46
CA THR A 117 11.84 10.67 0.69
C THR A 117 12.46 11.12 2.02
N VAL A 118 13.80 11.31 2.07
CA VAL A 118 14.46 11.84 3.26
C VAL A 118 13.91 13.24 3.60
N GLY A 119 13.81 14.12 2.59
CA GLY A 119 13.27 15.46 2.75
C GLY A 119 11.83 15.48 3.27
N ALA A 120 10.98 14.59 2.76
CA ALA A 120 9.60 14.43 3.21
C ALA A 120 9.53 14.04 4.69
N ILE A 121 10.31 13.03 5.11
CA ILE A 121 10.36 12.58 6.52
C ILE A 121 10.77 13.72 7.44
N PHE A 122 11.86 14.44 7.13
CA PHE A 122 12.29 15.59 7.93
C PHE A 122 11.28 16.73 7.92
N GLY A 123 10.63 16.98 6.77
CA GLY A 123 9.57 17.99 6.65
C GLY A 123 8.36 17.67 7.53
N LEU A 124 7.98 16.39 7.64
CA LEU A 124 6.90 15.93 8.52
C LEU A 124 7.28 16.04 10.00
N MET A 125 8.54 15.74 10.35
CA MET A 125 9.03 15.85 11.72
C MET A 125 9.13 17.30 12.22
N HIS A 126 9.55 18.23 11.37
CA HIS A 126 9.97 19.56 11.81
C HIS A 126 9.22 20.71 11.13
N GLY A 127 8.33 20.41 10.18
CA GLY A 127 7.66 21.41 9.37
C GLY A 127 8.61 22.30 8.57
N THR A 128 8.09 23.39 8.02
CA THR A 128 8.87 24.36 7.23
C THR A 128 10.00 25.02 8.03
N ALA A 129 9.85 25.13 9.34
CA ALA A 129 10.87 25.69 10.22
C ALA A 129 12.15 24.82 10.27
N GLY A 130 12.02 23.52 10.07
CA GLY A 130 13.17 22.60 10.02
C GLY A 130 13.95 22.62 8.70
N ILE A 131 13.45 23.30 7.67
CA ILE A 131 14.16 23.47 6.40
C ILE A 131 15.16 24.61 6.56
N PRO A 132 16.48 24.39 6.27
CA PRO A 132 17.48 25.44 6.34
C PRO A 132 17.12 26.64 5.48
N ILE A 133 17.28 27.85 6.06
CA ILE A 133 16.78 29.10 5.46
C ILE A 133 17.34 29.35 4.03
N ASP A 134 18.60 29.04 3.83
CA ASP A 134 19.25 29.19 2.51
C ASP A 134 18.65 28.27 1.45
N TRP A 135 18.24 27.04 1.81
CA TRP A 135 17.56 26.14 0.88
C TRP A 135 16.12 26.60 0.64
N ARG A 136 15.41 27.00 1.67
CA ARG A 136 14.03 27.47 1.54
C ARG A 136 13.92 28.73 0.69
N GLU A 137 14.83 29.70 0.88
CA GLU A 137 14.88 30.93 0.09
C GLU A 137 15.29 30.67 -1.36
N TYR A 138 16.20 29.71 -1.61
CA TYR A 138 16.65 29.34 -2.95
C TYR A 138 15.56 28.59 -3.72
N ILE A 139 14.88 27.63 -3.11
CA ILE A 139 13.85 26.80 -3.75
C ILE A 139 12.56 27.61 -3.93
N GLY A 140 12.18 28.42 -2.95
CA GLY A 140 10.92 29.17 -2.94
C GLY A 140 9.69 28.28 -2.69
N ASP A 141 8.52 28.85 -2.91
CA ASP A 141 7.22 28.17 -2.72
C ASP A 141 6.57 27.76 -4.05
N ASP A 142 7.09 28.23 -5.18
CA ASP A 142 6.49 28.00 -6.50
C ASP A 142 6.64 26.56 -6.98
N ILE A 143 5.56 25.98 -7.51
CA ILE A 143 5.56 24.70 -8.24
C ILE A 143 5.63 24.98 -9.73
N VAL A 144 6.78 24.66 -10.35
CA VAL A 144 7.00 24.82 -11.79
C VAL A 144 6.74 23.50 -12.52
N THR A 145 5.62 23.42 -13.25
CA THR A 145 5.22 22.22 -14.01
C THR A 145 5.36 22.46 -15.50
N GLY A 146 6.60 22.54 -16.00
CA GLY A 146 6.86 22.82 -17.41
C GLY A 146 6.64 21.65 -18.38
N THR A 147 6.67 20.43 -17.88
CA THR A 147 6.62 19.20 -18.69
C THR A 147 5.22 18.64 -18.91
N ILE A 148 4.24 19.05 -18.12
CA ILE A 148 2.88 18.53 -18.21
C ILE A 148 2.08 19.34 -19.20
N ASN A 149 1.40 18.62 -20.08
CA ASN A 149 0.59 19.14 -21.15
C ASN A 149 -0.39 20.24 -20.67
N THR A 150 -0.34 21.38 -21.35
CA THR A 150 -1.15 22.56 -21.07
C THR A 150 -2.62 22.43 -21.49
N CYS A 151 -3.02 21.31 -22.11
CA CYS A 151 -4.37 21.10 -22.64
C CYS A 151 -5.43 20.73 -21.58
N LEU A 152 -5.03 20.53 -20.31
CA LEU A 152 -5.98 20.21 -19.25
C LEU A 152 -6.58 21.50 -18.67
N SER A 153 -7.89 21.63 -18.74
CA SER A 153 -8.65 22.83 -18.35
C SER A 153 -8.98 22.92 -16.86
N PHE A 154 -8.27 22.21 -15.97
CA PHE A 154 -8.47 22.35 -14.54
C PHE A 154 -7.45 23.31 -13.90
N PRO A 155 -7.82 24.00 -12.81
CA PRO A 155 -6.93 24.89 -12.10
C PRO A 155 -5.67 24.17 -11.62
N ARG A 156 -4.50 24.76 -11.93
CA ARG A 156 -3.22 24.24 -11.47
C ARG A 156 -2.93 24.75 -10.05
N ILE A 157 -2.41 23.87 -9.24
CA ILE A 157 -1.78 24.24 -7.98
C ILE A 157 -0.47 24.95 -8.33
N LYS A 158 -0.27 26.15 -7.77
CA LYS A 158 0.87 27.00 -8.12
C LYS A 158 1.97 26.98 -7.07
N THR A 159 1.64 26.70 -5.82
CA THR A 159 2.58 26.75 -4.71
C THR A 159 2.51 25.51 -3.83
N CYS A 160 3.61 25.21 -3.13
CA CYS A 160 3.65 24.16 -2.12
C CYS A 160 2.68 24.44 -0.98
N THR A 161 2.51 25.72 -0.61
CA THR A 161 1.51 26.14 0.38
C THR A 161 0.10 25.78 -0.06
N GLU A 162 -0.30 26.13 -1.30
CA GLU A 162 -1.62 25.77 -1.84
C GLU A 162 -1.83 24.26 -1.89
N LEU A 163 -0.78 23.48 -2.27
CA LEU A 163 -0.82 22.02 -2.27
C LEU A 163 -1.05 21.48 -0.86
N THR A 164 -0.30 21.99 0.10
CA THR A 164 -0.40 21.58 1.51
C THR A 164 -1.80 21.84 2.07
N GLU A 165 -2.37 23.01 1.81
CA GLU A 165 -3.73 23.35 2.24
C GLU A 165 -4.77 22.39 1.64
N LYS A 166 -4.64 22.06 0.35
CA LYS A 166 -5.53 21.10 -0.30
C LYS A 166 -5.40 19.68 0.27
N VAL A 167 -4.19 19.20 0.48
CA VAL A 167 -3.95 17.89 1.09
C VAL A 167 -4.50 17.86 2.52
N ALA A 168 -4.21 18.88 3.31
CA ALA A 168 -4.71 19.00 4.68
C ALA A 168 -6.25 19.03 4.75
N SER A 169 -6.90 19.68 3.79
CA SER A 169 -8.37 19.73 3.71
C SER A 169 -9.03 18.36 3.49
N LEU A 170 -8.29 17.38 2.93
CA LEU A 170 -8.78 16.02 2.74
C LEU A 170 -8.66 15.15 3.99
N ALA A 171 -7.77 15.52 4.93
CA ALA A 171 -7.49 14.70 6.11
C ALA A 171 -8.75 14.32 6.92
N PRO A 172 -9.71 15.22 7.22
CA PRO A 172 -10.92 14.85 7.94
C PRO A 172 -11.77 13.80 7.21
N SER A 173 -11.79 13.85 5.86
CA SER A 173 -12.54 12.91 5.05
C SER A 173 -11.88 11.53 5.04
N VAL A 174 -10.54 11.48 4.94
CA VAL A 174 -9.75 10.24 4.99
C VAL A 174 -9.88 9.58 6.36
N LEU A 175 -9.76 10.34 7.45
CA LEU A 175 -9.92 9.85 8.82
C LEU A 175 -11.32 9.27 9.04
N ARG A 176 -12.36 10.00 8.59
CA ARG A 176 -13.76 9.53 8.70
C ARG A 176 -13.99 8.25 7.90
N PHE A 177 -13.45 8.17 6.68
CA PHE A 177 -13.55 6.97 5.85
C PHE A 177 -12.94 5.76 6.55
N ASN A 178 -11.80 5.94 7.22
CA ASN A 178 -11.12 4.91 7.99
C ASN A 178 -11.70 4.73 9.42
N ARG A 179 -12.85 5.35 9.73
CA ARG A 179 -13.52 5.26 11.04
C ARG A 179 -12.71 5.81 12.21
N MET A 180 -11.72 6.64 11.94
CA MET A 180 -10.89 7.30 12.95
C MET A 180 -11.55 8.60 13.45
N ASN A 181 -12.81 8.52 13.89
CA ASN A 181 -13.61 9.70 14.28
C ASN A 181 -13.10 10.39 15.55
N ALA A 182 -12.25 9.73 16.33
CA ALA A 182 -11.65 10.30 17.54
C ALA A 182 -10.37 11.11 17.26
N VAL A 183 -9.86 11.09 16.02
CA VAL A 183 -8.66 11.84 15.65
C VAL A 183 -9.06 13.23 15.21
N THR A 184 -8.49 14.23 15.85
CA THR A 184 -8.64 15.64 15.49
C THR A 184 -7.40 16.10 14.73
N VAL A 185 -7.59 16.67 13.55
CA VAL A 185 -6.50 17.35 12.84
C VAL A 185 -6.34 18.74 13.45
N ALA A 186 -5.22 18.98 14.11
CA ALA A 186 -4.83 20.27 14.64
C ALA A 186 -3.60 20.79 13.90
N PHE A 187 -3.60 22.09 13.61
CA PHE A 187 -2.44 22.80 13.11
C PHE A 187 -1.77 23.49 14.30
N GLY A 188 -0.50 23.21 14.52
CA GLY A 188 0.26 23.80 15.62
C GLY A 188 1.47 22.94 15.99
N ASP A 189 2.03 23.23 17.17
CA ASP A 189 3.16 22.48 17.69
C ASP A 189 2.79 21.01 17.89
N GLN A 190 3.73 20.14 17.57
CA GLN A 190 3.57 18.71 17.77
C GLN A 190 3.41 18.40 19.26
N SER A 191 2.36 17.67 19.61
CA SER A 191 2.28 17.06 20.93
C SER A 191 3.25 15.90 21.00
N GLU A 192 4.10 15.85 22.04
CA GLU A 192 4.94 14.70 22.31
C GLU A 192 4.06 13.51 22.68
N TYR A 193 4.23 12.41 21.97
CA TYR A 193 3.62 11.13 22.33
C TYR A 193 4.47 10.44 23.40
N SER A 194 3.81 9.86 24.38
CA SER A 194 4.49 9.00 25.36
C SER A 194 5.04 7.74 24.69
N GLU A 195 6.09 7.15 25.26
CA GLU A 195 6.65 5.88 24.77
C GLU A 195 5.58 4.78 24.64
N ALA A 196 4.64 4.70 25.60
CA ALA A 196 3.54 3.75 25.56
C ALA A 196 2.56 3.96 24.39
N GLU A 197 2.40 5.20 23.91
CA GLU A 197 1.61 5.51 22.72
C GLU A 197 2.35 5.19 21.44
N VAL A 198 3.66 5.43 21.42
CA VAL A 198 4.53 5.07 20.29
C VAL A 198 4.60 3.55 20.12
N ASP A 199 4.62 2.79 21.20
CA ASP A 199 4.66 1.32 21.14
C ASP A 199 3.42 0.72 20.46
N LYS A 200 2.29 1.42 20.43
CA LYS A 200 1.11 1.00 19.65
C LYS A 200 1.39 0.97 18.14
N PHE A 201 2.32 1.79 17.64
CA PHE A 201 2.72 1.78 16.24
C PHE A 201 3.63 0.60 15.87
N LEU A 202 4.24 -0.05 16.87
CA LEU A 202 5.13 -1.22 16.69
C LEU A 202 4.38 -2.55 16.55
N LEU A 203 3.06 -2.53 16.44
CA LEU A 203 2.31 -3.77 16.23
C LEU A 203 2.84 -4.52 15.00
N PRO A 204 3.19 -5.82 15.16
CA PRO A 204 3.75 -6.62 14.07
C PRO A 204 2.85 -6.65 12.85
N TYR A 205 3.46 -6.78 11.66
CA TYR A 205 2.75 -6.98 10.41
C TYR A 205 1.67 -8.06 10.53
N GLY A 206 0.43 -7.68 10.20
CA GLY A 206 -0.73 -8.57 10.27
C GLY A 206 -1.32 -8.81 11.67
N LYS A 207 -0.84 -8.10 12.72
CA LYS A 207 -1.40 -8.11 14.09
C LYS A 207 -1.84 -6.72 14.55
N SER A 208 -2.37 -5.91 13.67
CA SER A 208 -2.85 -4.55 13.98
C SER A 208 -4.34 -4.55 14.33
N GLU A 209 -4.82 -3.45 14.93
CA GLU A 209 -6.27 -3.20 15.07
C GLU A 209 -6.99 -3.29 13.72
N GLU A 210 -6.30 -2.97 12.61
CA GLU A 210 -6.81 -3.16 11.25
C GLU A 210 -7.15 -4.62 10.94
N THR A 211 -6.34 -5.58 11.43
CA THR A 211 -6.63 -7.01 11.26
C THR A 211 -7.91 -7.38 12.01
N ASP A 212 -8.14 -6.82 13.19
CA ASP A 212 -9.35 -7.06 13.97
C ASP A 212 -10.56 -6.35 13.35
N LEU A 213 -10.39 -5.14 12.82
CA LEU A 213 -11.42 -4.42 12.07
C LEU A 213 -11.78 -5.13 10.76
N MET A 214 -10.78 -5.63 10.01
CA MET A 214 -10.98 -6.47 8.83
C MET A 214 -11.70 -7.75 9.20
N ARG A 215 -11.27 -8.42 10.28
CA ARG A 215 -11.92 -9.62 10.80
C ARG A 215 -13.39 -9.33 11.15
N ALA A 216 -13.68 -8.29 11.90
CA ALA A 216 -15.03 -7.88 12.25
C ALA A 216 -15.89 -7.55 11.02
N SER A 217 -15.31 -6.87 10.02
CA SER A 217 -15.98 -6.55 8.76
C SER A 217 -16.31 -7.81 7.94
N LEU A 218 -15.38 -8.76 7.84
CA LEU A 218 -15.56 -10.00 7.11
C LEU A 218 -16.59 -10.91 7.78
N PHE A 219 -16.58 -11.00 9.11
CA PHE A 219 -17.56 -11.79 9.87
C PHE A 219 -18.94 -11.13 9.96
N SER A 220 -19.03 -9.83 9.70
CA SER A 220 -20.33 -9.15 9.56
C SER A 220 -20.93 -9.27 8.16
N ALA A 221 -20.16 -9.77 7.18
CA ALA A 221 -20.67 -10.01 5.83
C ALA A 221 -21.71 -11.13 5.86
N THR A 222 -22.90 -10.86 5.34
CA THR A 222 -23.99 -11.82 5.28
C THR A 222 -23.54 -13.06 4.49
N GLU A 223 -23.58 -14.22 5.12
CA GLU A 223 -23.25 -15.53 4.51
C GLU A 223 -21.84 -15.61 3.88
N ASN A 224 -20.83 -14.93 4.41
CA ASN A 224 -19.48 -14.90 3.85
C ASN A 224 -19.46 -14.47 2.36
N THR A 225 -20.26 -13.49 2.01
CA THR A 225 -20.45 -13.02 0.64
C THR A 225 -19.94 -11.60 0.47
N LEU A 226 -19.14 -11.39 -0.56
CA LEU A 226 -18.64 -10.08 -0.99
C LEU A 226 -19.32 -9.71 -2.31
N GLN A 227 -19.69 -8.44 -2.46
CA GLN A 227 -20.34 -7.95 -3.69
C GLN A 227 -19.68 -6.67 -4.17
N LYS A 228 -19.52 -6.54 -5.48
CA LYS A 228 -19.06 -5.31 -6.10
C LYS A 228 -19.73 -5.06 -7.46
N LYS A 229 -20.12 -3.81 -7.67
CA LYS A 229 -20.64 -3.36 -8.96
C LYS A 229 -19.48 -3.12 -9.93
N VAL A 230 -19.57 -3.69 -11.13
CA VAL A 230 -18.57 -3.61 -12.19
C VAL A 230 -19.26 -3.17 -13.48
N GLY A 231 -19.31 -1.86 -13.71
CA GLY A 231 -20.07 -1.31 -14.84
C GLY A 231 -21.54 -1.79 -14.83
N CYS A 232 -21.93 -2.54 -15.87
CA CYS A 232 -23.30 -3.04 -16.07
C CYS A 232 -23.62 -4.33 -15.30
N VAL A 233 -22.68 -4.92 -14.58
CA VAL A 233 -22.88 -6.14 -13.81
C VAL A 233 -22.55 -5.94 -12.33
N THR A 234 -23.00 -6.87 -11.49
CA THR A 234 -22.55 -7.01 -10.10
C THR A 234 -21.91 -8.37 -9.93
N ALA A 235 -20.66 -8.39 -9.49
CA ALA A 235 -19.96 -9.62 -9.14
C ALA A 235 -20.23 -9.97 -7.67
N ILE A 236 -20.50 -11.25 -7.43
CA ILE A 236 -20.79 -11.84 -6.12
C ILE A 236 -19.78 -12.94 -5.89
N VAL A 237 -18.98 -12.83 -4.83
CA VAL A 237 -17.96 -13.81 -4.43
C VAL A 237 -18.31 -14.33 -3.05
N ARG A 238 -18.44 -15.63 -2.90
CA ARG A 238 -18.80 -16.30 -1.64
C ARG A 238 -17.75 -17.35 -1.28
N CYS A 239 -17.38 -17.40 -0.01
CA CYS A 239 -16.60 -18.50 0.56
C CYS A 239 -17.39 -19.15 1.70
N LYS A 240 -18.09 -20.29 1.40
CA LYS A 240 -18.98 -20.94 2.38
C LYS A 240 -18.29 -21.33 3.69
N GLU A 241 -17.03 -21.74 3.58
CA GLU A 241 -16.23 -22.17 4.71
C GLU A 241 -15.68 -20.99 5.53
N GLY A 242 -16.05 -19.75 5.16
CA GLY A 242 -15.57 -18.53 5.82
C GLY A 242 -14.14 -18.15 5.43
N PHE A 243 -13.68 -17.05 6.00
CA PHE A 243 -12.43 -16.39 5.62
C PHE A 243 -11.24 -16.70 6.55
N GLU A 244 -11.38 -17.63 7.50
CA GLU A 244 -10.24 -18.16 8.25
C GLU A 244 -9.60 -19.30 7.47
N ILE A 245 -8.25 -19.37 7.46
CA ILE A 245 -7.52 -20.36 6.69
C ILE A 245 -6.30 -20.89 7.44
N SER A 246 -6.04 -22.19 7.33
CA SER A 246 -4.84 -22.85 7.82
C SER A 246 -3.88 -23.19 6.67
N ALA A 247 -2.61 -23.45 6.98
CA ALA A 247 -1.64 -23.89 5.98
C ALA A 247 -2.14 -25.15 5.25
N LYS A 248 -1.94 -25.19 3.93
CA LYS A 248 -2.38 -26.30 3.05
C LYS A 248 -3.89 -26.54 3.01
N GLN A 249 -4.69 -25.69 3.64
CA GLN A 249 -6.14 -25.84 3.63
C GLN A 249 -6.70 -25.49 2.25
N GLU A 250 -7.66 -26.29 1.80
CA GLU A 250 -8.48 -26.01 0.62
C GLU A 250 -9.71 -25.18 1.01
N LYS A 251 -10.04 -24.19 0.19
CA LYS A 251 -11.27 -23.37 0.27
C LYS A 251 -11.94 -23.32 -1.09
N THR A 252 -13.24 -23.13 -1.11
CA THR A 252 -13.99 -22.96 -2.35
C THR A 252 -14.54 -21.54 -2.45
N LEU A 253 -14.14 -20.83 -3.51
CA LEU A 253 -14.75 -19.57 -3.89
C LEU A 253 -15.86 -19.83 -4.91
N GLU A 254 -17.08 -19.45 -4.58
CA GLU A 254 -18.22 -19.44 -5.49
C GLU A 254 -18.36 -18.05 -6.09
N ILE A 255 -18.33 -17.94 -7.42
CA ILE A 255 -18.47 -16.68 -8.12
C ILE A 255 -19.73 -16.71 -8.99
N LYS A 256 -20.54 -15.66 -8.87
CA LYS A 256 -21.72 -15.38 -9.67
C LYS A 256 -21.68 -13.96 -10.21
N ILE A 257 -22.29 -13.77 -11.36
CA ILE A 257 -22.46 -12.45 -11.96
C ILE A 257 -23.96 -12.15 -12.10
N LEU A 258 -24.38 -11.04 -11.53
CA LEU A 258 -25.71 -10.49 -11.72
C LEU A 258 -25.66 -9.42 -12.82
N ASN A 259 -26.46 -9.58 -13.84
CA ASN A 259 -26.61 -8.57 -14.89
C ASN A 259 -27.60 -7.49 -14.45
N ASN A 260 -27.17 -6.24 -14.39
CA ASN A 260 -27.97 -5.10 -13.93
C ASN A 260 -28.88 -4.53 -15.05
N VAL A 261 -29.66 -5.40 -15.69
CA VAL A 261 -30.48 -5.08 -16.87
C VAL A 261 -31.42 -3.88 -16.70
N LYS A 262 -31.95 -3.65 -15.50
CA LYS A 262 -32.82 -2.51 -15.21
C LYS A 262 -32.11 -1.16 -15.30
N ALA A 263 -30.81 -1.15 -15.04
CA ALA A 263 -30.02 0.08 -15.03
C ALA A 263 -29.33 0.35 -16.37
N TYR A 264 -28.95 -0.70 -17.12
CA TYR A 264 -28.05 -0.58 -18.28
C TYR A 264 -28.59 -1.23 -19.57
N GLY A 265 -29.87 -1.63 -19.59
CA GLY A 265 -30.47 -2.30 -20.74
C GLY A 265 -30.31 -3.82 -20.68
N ASN A 266 -31.15 -4.48 -21.48
CA ASN A 266 -31.30 -5.93 -21.47
C ASN A 266 -30.35 -6.61 -22.46
N LEU A 267 -29.05 -6.45 -22.26
CA LEU A 267 -27.99 -7.08 -23.06
C LEU A 267 -27.26 -8.15 -22.25
N PRO A 268 -26.92 -9.30 -22.85
CA PRO A 268 -26.05 -10.28 -22.20
C PRO A 268 -24.62 -9.79 -22.17
N HIS A 269 -23.85 -10.22 -21.19
CA HIS A 269 -22.44 -9.85 -21.05
C HIS A 269 -21.57 -11.09 -20.81
N THR A 270 -20.38 -11.10 -21.42
CA THR A 270 -19.31 -12.01 -21.02
C THR A 270 -18.42 -11.27 -20.04
N VAL A 271 -18.18 -11.89 -18.90
CA VAL A 271 -17.36 -11.34 -17.83
C VAL A 271 -16.15 -12.25 -17.61
N ARG A 272 -14.98 -11.69 -17.75
CA ARG A 272 -13.72 -12.38 -17.45
C ARG A 272 -13.39 -12.23 -15.99
N ILE A 273 -13.08 -13.35 -15.36
CA ILE A 273 -12.62 -13.44 -13.98
C ILE A 273 -11.18 -13.91 -14.00
N LYS A 274 -10.34 -13.25 -13.21
CA LYS A 274 -8.97 -13.66 -12.97
C LYS A 274 -8.66 -13.58 -11.48
N LEU A 275 -8.08 -14.63 -10.93
CA LEU A 275 -7.62 -14.67 -9.55
C LEU A 275 -6.13 -14.33 -9.49
N TRP A 276 -5.80 -13.33 -8.70
CA TRP A 276 -4.44 -13.00 -8.34
C TRP A 276 -4.18 -13.57 -6.95
N LEU A 277 -3.28 -14.53 -6.88
CA LEU A 277 -3.03 -15.32 -5.67
C LEU A 277 -1.81 -14.79 -4.93
N PRO A 278 -1.82 -14.80 -3.59
CA PRO A 278 -0.62 -14.53 -2.82
C PRO A 278 0.39 -15.68 -2.96
N ASP A 279 1.64 -15.42 -2.59
CA ASP A 279 2.72 -16.40 -2.67
C ASP A 279 2.36 -17.72 -2.00
N GLY A 280 2.66 -18.82 -2.69
CA GLY A 280 2.40 -20.17 -2.21
C GLY A 280 0.95 -20.65 -2.33
N PHE A 281 0.00 -19.78 -2.66
CA PHE A 281 -1.37 -20.22 -2.96
C PHE A 281 -1.49 -20.74 -4.39
N THR A 282 -2.37 -21.71 -4.58
CA THR A 282 -2.70 -22.26 -5.90
C THR A 282 -4.21 -22.33 -6.11
N ALA A 283 -4.65 -22.25 -7.35
CA ALA A 283 -6.05 -22.45 -7.72
C ALA A 283 -6.13 -23.15 -9.08
N GLU A 284 -7.06 -24.08 -9.21
CA GLU A 284 -7.40 -24.66 -10.51
C GLU A 284 -8.30 -23.70 -11.29
N GLY A 285 -7.88 -23.33 -12.52
CA GLY A 285 -8.65 -22.45 -13.38
C GLY A 285 -8.74 -21.02 -12.83
N ALA A 286 -7.57 -20.44 -12.47
CA ALA A 286 -7.50 -19.07 -11.94
C ALA A 286 -7.98 -17.97 -12.90
N GLU A 287 -8.21 -18.29 -14.18
CA GLU A 287 -8.76 -17.38 -15.19
C GLU A 287 -9.81 -18.09 -16.02
N PHE A 288 -10.99 -17.48 -16.18
CA PHE A 288 -12.13 -18.04 -16.93
C PHE A 288 -13.15 -16.94 -17.26
N ASP A 289 -14.04 -17.26 -18.20
CA ASP A 289 -15.16 -16.40 -18.58
C ASP A 289 -16.48 -16.92 -17.98
N ILE A 290 -17.33 -15.99 -17.52
CA ILE A 290 -18.71 -16.26 -17.08
C ILE A 290 -19.66 -15.51 -18.00
N PHE A 291 -20.69 -16.19 -18.46
CA PHE A 291 -21.79 -15.58 -19.21
C PHE A 291 -22.85 -15.04 -18.24
N ALA A 292 -23.11 -13.74 -18.28
CA ALA A 292 -24.18 -13.09 -17.55
C ALA A 292 -25.39 -12.93 -18.50
N PRO A 293 -26.48 -13.70 -18.31
CA PRO A 293 -27.60 -13.72 -19.23
C PRO A 293 -28.39 -12.41 -19.18
N HIS A 294 -29.08 -12.12 -20.27
CA HIS A 294 -30.11 -11.07 -20.31
C HIS A 294 -31.41 -11.58 -19.69
N TRP A 295 -32.28 -10.64 -19.31
CA TRP A 295 -33.61 -10.99 -18.83
C TRP A 295 -34.50 -11.50 -19.99
N THR A 296 -35.23 -12.58 -19.75
CA THR A 296 -36.30 -13.07 -20.60
C THR A 296 -37.54 -13.36 -19.75
N PRO A 297 -38.74 -13.44 -20.34
CA PRO A 297 -39.94 -13.84 -19.60
C PRO A 297 -39.84 -15.24 -18.95
N PHE A 298 -38.90 -16.04 -19.43
CA PHE A 298 -38.66 -17.41 -18.95
C PHE A 298 -37.49 -17.54 -17.98
N THR A 299 -36.63 -16.52 -17.92
CA THR A 299 -35.47 -16.44 -17.01
C THR A 299 -35.66 -15.20 -16.16
N LEU A 300 -36.26 -15.36 -14.98
CA LEU A 300 -36.53 -14.23 -14.07
C LEU A 300 -35.26 -13.69 -13.42
N ASP A 301 -34.21 -14.50 -13.38
CA ASP A 301 -32.95 -14.18 -12.67
C ASP A 301 -31.85 -13.89 -13.68
N CYS A 302 -31.53 -12.65 -13.92
CA CYS A 302 -30.39 -12.23 -14.74
C CYS A 302 -29.04 -12.57 -14.08
N VAL A 303 -28.93 -13.76 -13.49
CA VAL A 303 -27.79 -14.26 -12.73
C VAL A 303 -27.12 -15.38 -13.51
N SER A 304 -25.81 -15.36 -13.59
CA SER A 304 -25.01 -16.43 -14.20
C SER A 304 -25.14 -17.76 -13.42
N GLU A 305 -24.70 -18.83 -14.02
CA GLU A 305 -24.36 -20.05 -13.27
C GLU A 305 -23.28 -19.73 -12.23
N THR A 306 -23.26 -20.54 -11.15
CA THR A 306 -22.20 -20.44 -10.14
C THR A 306 -20.94 -21.13 -10.64
N LYS A 307 -19.83 -20.42 -10.64
CA LYS A 307 -18.52 -21.01 -10.88
C LYS A 307 -17.83 -21.23 -9.53
N ALA A 308 -17.51 -22.48 -9.22
CA ALA A 308 -16.79 -22.86 -8.01
C ALA A 308 -15.31 -23.06 -8.34
N ILE A 309 -14.43 -22.43 -7.59
CA ILE A 309 -12.98 -22.53 -7.77
C ILE A 309 -12.36 -23.00 -6.47
N LYS A 310 -11.58 -24.05 -6.55
CA LYS A 310 -10.78 -24.56 -5.45
C LYS A 310 -9.49 -23.77 -5.31
N LEU A 311 -9.26 -23.26 -4.12
CA LEU A 311 -8.10 -22.50 -3.71
C LEU A 311 -7.38 -23.28 -2.63
N THR A 312 -6.08 -23.52 -2.79
CA THR A 312 -5.24 -24.20 -1.77
C THR A 312 -4.24 -23.21 -1.22
N ALA A 313 -4.21 -23.08 0.10
CA ALA A 313 -3.26 -22.23 0.80
C ALA A 313 -1.84 -22.82 0.78
N GLY A 314 -0.84 -21.94 0.78
CA GLY A 314 0.56 -22.31 0.89
C GLY A 314 0.94 -22.87 2.27
N GLU A 315 2.20 -23.30 2.37
CA GLU A 315 2.76 -23.77 3.66
C GLU A 315 3.00 -22.63 4.63
N ASN A 316 3.48 -21.49 4.13
CA ASN A 316 3.84 -20.32 4.90
C ASN A 316 2.76 -19.25 4.73
N LEU A 317 1.82 -19.20 5.67
CA LEU A 317 0.78 -18.18 5.70
C LEU A 317 1.27 -16.91 6.37
N ARG A 318 0.85 -15.79 5.81
CA ARG A 318 0.87 -14.50 6.51
C ARG A 318 -0.35 -14.41 7.41
N ALA A 319 -0.33 -13.54 8.41
CA ALA A 319 -1.51 -13.28 9.24
C ALA A 319 -2.73 -12.88 8.38
N VAL A 320 -2.47 -12.10 7.31
CA VAL A 320 -3.46 -11.70 6.31
C VAL A 320 -2.98 -12.16 4.93
N ASN A 321 -3.84 -12.90 4.22
CA ASN A 321 -3.57 -13.41 2.88
C ASN A 321 -4.68 -12.92 1.95
N GLU A 322 -4.33 -12.12 0.97
CA GLU A 322 -5.29 -11.52 0.05
C GLU A 322 -5.29 -12.22 -1.30
N VAL A 323 -6.45 -12.68 -1.71
CA VAL A 323 -6.74 -13.12 -3.07
C VAL A 323 -7.52 -12.01 -3.75
N LEU A 324 -6.99 -11.42 -4.83
CA LEU A 324 -7.73 -10.44 -5.61
C LEU A 324 -8.51 -11.13 -6.71
N VAL A 325 -9.82 -10.95 -6.72
CA VAL A 325 -10.68 -11.38 -7.82
C VAL A 325 -10.86 -10.21 -8.78
N GLU A 326 -10.13 -10.24 -9.89
CA GLU A 326 -10.31 -9.29 -10.98
C GLU A 326 -11.55 -9.66 -11.79
N VAL A 327 -12.41 -8.68 -12.01
CA VAL A 327 -13.66 -8.82 -12.76
C VAL A 327 -13.64 -7.80 -13.88
N SER A 328 -13.70 -8.26 -15.14
CA SER A 328 -13.72 -7.38 -16.30
C SER A 328 -14.85 -7.76 -17.27
N VAL A 329 -15.61 -6.77 -17.72
CA VAL A 329 -16.63 -6.95 -18.76
C VAL A 329 -15.93 -6.96 -20.12
N VAL A 330 -15.97 -8.10 -20.83
CA VAL A 330 -15.18 -8.31 -22.06
C VAL A 330 -15.57 -7.35 -23.18
N SER A 331 -16.84 -6.93 -23.24
CA SER A 331 -17.35 -5.99 -24.24
C SER A 331 -17.28 -4.52 -23.82
N GLY A 332 -16.62 -4.21 -22.71
CA GLY A 332 -16.57 -2.86 -22.13
C GLY A 332 -15.25 -2.53 -21.47
N TYR A 333 -15.14 -1.30 -20.96
CA TYR A 333 -13.96 -0.83 -20.24
C TYR A 333 -14.05 -1.03 -18.71
N ALA A 334 -15.16 -1.64 -18.23
CA ALA A 334 -15.36 -1.82 -16.80
C ALA A 334 -14.49 -2.95 -16.27
N ARG A 335 -13.63 -2.61 -15.31
CA ARG A 335 -12.76 -3.53 -14.59
C ARG A 335 -12.73 -3.13 -13.11
N GLU A 336 -12.87 -4.11 -12.24
CA GLU A 336 -12.80 -3.93 -10.79
C GLU A 336 -12.11 -5.10 -10.12
N PHE A 337 -11.65 -4.88 -8.89
CA PHE A 337 -11.02 -5.89 -8.05
C PHE A 337 -11.82 -6.09 -6.77
N ILE A 338 -12.06 -7.33 -6.41
CA ILE A 338 -12.71 -7.72 -5.15
C ILE A 338 -11.65 -8.39 -4.29
N PRO A 339 -11.19 -7.75 -3.20
CA PRO A 339 -10.27 -8.37 -2.27
C PRO A 339 -11.00 -9.42 -1.43
N VAL A 340 -10.55 -10.66 -1.52
CA VAL A 340 -10.96 -11.77 -0.66
C VAL A 340 -9.84 -11.99 0.35
N ILE A 341 -10.06 -11.59 1.58
CA ILE A 341 -9.06 -11.60 2.62
C ILE A 341 -9.20 -12.85 3.47
N PHE A 342 -8.18 -13.68 3.50
CA PHE A 342 -8.09 -14.83 4.38
C PHE A 342 -7.18 -14.52 5.56
N ILE A 343 -7.68 -14.80 6.77
CA ILE A 343 -6.96 -14.60 8.03
C ILE A 343 -6.43 -15.96 8.49
N ALA A 344 -5.12 -16.05 8.72
CA ALA A 344 -4.52 -17.27 9.21
C ALA A 344 -5.02 -17.61 10.62
N LYS A 345 -5.26 -18.92 10.84
CA LYS A 345 -5.58 -19.47 12.15
C LYS A 345 -4.35 -19.61 13.02
#